data_0a6bf7e8234f671ddf48c57f28edaf29
#
_entry.id   0a6bf7e8234f671ddf48c57f28edaf29
#
_cell.length_a   1.000
_cell.length_b   1.000
_cell.length_c   1.000
_cell.angle_alpha   90.00
_cell.angle_beta   90.00
_cell.angle_gamma   90.00
#
_symmetry.space_group_name_H-M   'P 1'
#
loop_
_entity.id
_entity.type
_entity.pdbx_description
1 polymer ?
#
loop_
_entity_poly.entity_id
_entity_poly.type
_entity_poly.pdbx_seq_one_letter_code
_entity_poly.pdbx_strand_id
1 'polypeptide(L)'
;MIYWIINMTAKSFFGGYEYMEKIIIKGGNELFGDVYINGMKNAALPIIFATILTADKCVIENVPRVSDITMSFEILREMGASVNYLDETTVEIDTYALVGGNSPYNIVQRMRGSTYLLGAEL
;
A
#
# COMPACT_ATOMS: atom_id res chain seq x y z
N MET A 1 11.11 4.16 35.70
CA MET A 1 10.18 4.72 34.68
C MET A 1 10.97 4.77 33.37
N ILE A 2 10.69 3.85 32.43
CA ILE A 2 11.43 3.73 31.18
C ILE A 2 10.63 4.50 30.12
N TYR A 3 11.22 5.55 29.54
CA TYR A 3 10.67 6.30 28.44
C TYR A 3 11.33 5.79 27.14
N TRP A 4 10.51 5.29 26.20
CA TRP A 4 10.95 5.05 24.82
C TRP A 4 10.48 6.21 23.96
N ILE A 5 11.42 7.00 23.46
CA ILE A 5 11.12 8.04 22.46
C ILE A 5 11.46 7.43 21.10
N ILE A 6 10.47 7.02 20.34
CA ILE A 6 10.64 6.62 18.95
C ILE A 6 10.45 7.88 18.10
N ASN A 7 11.55 8.47 17.63
CA ASN A 7 11.50 9.52 16.62
C ASN A 7 11.27 8.88 15.25
N MET A 8 10.04 8.86 14.78
CA MET A 8 9.73 8.61 13.38
C MET A 8 9.62 9.96 12.67
N THR A 9 10.66 10.33 11.92
CA THR A 9 10.61 11.47 11.00
C THR A 9 9.96 11.03 9.70
N ALA A 10 8.66 11.25 9.55
CA ALA A 10 8.00 11.21 8.26
C ALA A 10 8.08 12.61 7.67
N LYS A 11 8.82 12.78 6.56
CA LYS A 11 8.79 14.01 5.78
C LYS A 11 7.60 13.98 4.85
N SER A 12 6.55 14.71 5.20
CA SER A 12 5.45 15.00 4.28
C SER A 12 5.66 16.42 3.73
N PHE A 13 5.78 16.55 2.42
CA PHE A 13 5.95 17.83 1.73
C PHE A 13 4.59 18.29 1.20
N PHE A 14 3.92 19.16 1.94
CA PHE A 14 2.75 19.89 1.45
C PHE A 14 2.91 21.36 1.78
N GLY A 15 2.98 22.21 0.75
CA GLY A 15 2.90 23.65 0.90
C GLY A 15 4.10 24.35 1.56
N GLY A 16 5.32 23.79 1.48
CA GLY A 16 6.53 24.48 1.93
C GLY A 16 6.81 24.47 3.44
N TYR A 17 6.03 23.75 4.24
CA TYR A 17 6.26 23.55 5.67
C TYR A 17 6.64 22.10 5.96
N GLU A 18 7.75 21.90 6.69
CA GLU A 18 8.22 20.62 7.16
C GLU A 18 7.52 20.31 8.49
N TYR A 19 6.51 19.41 8.47
CA TYR A 19 5.89 18.90 9.70
C TYR A 19 6.64 17.67 10.16
N MET A 20 7.24 17.74 11.35
CA MET A 20 7.81 16.57 12.01
C MET A 20 6.73 15.93 12.89
N GLU A 21 6.23 14.76 12.49
CA GLU A 21 5.36 13.96 13.35
C GLU A 21 6.20 13.30 14.45
N LYS A 22 5.78 13.50 15.70
CA LYS A 22 6.46 12.95 16.87
C LYS A 22 5.51 12.02 17.63
N ILE A 23 5.87 10.75 17.73
CA ILE A 23 5.15 9.80 18.58
C ILE A 23 5.81 9.76 19.94
N ILE A 24 5.07 10.08 20.99
CA ILE A 24 5.53 10.01 22.39
C ILE A 24 4.80 8.84 23.06
N ILE A 25 5.55 7.83 23.48
CA ILE A 25 5.02 6.67 24.16
C ILE A 25 5.44 6.72 25.64
N LYS A 26 4.46 6.75 26.54
CA LYS A 26 4.68 6.65 27.98
C LYS A 26 4.32 5.22 28.40
N GLY A 27 5.32 4.40 28.64
CA GLY A 27 5.15 3.02 29.10
C GLY A 27 4.88 2.92 30.61
N GLY A 28 4.76 1.69 31.12
CA GLY A 28 4.62 1.37 32.54
C GLY A 28 3.21 0.95 32.97
N ASN A 29 2.27 0.86 32.02
CA ASN A 29 0.94 0.29 32.27
C ASN A 29 0.87 -1.12 31.67
N GLU A 30 0.21 -2.03 32.37
CA GLU A 30 -0.19 -3.32 31.78
C GLU A 30 -1.25 -3.10 30.72
N LEU A 31 -1.12 -3.77 29.59
CA LEU A 31 -2.07 -3.71 28.48
C LEU A 31 -2.89 -5.00 28.46
N PHE A 32 -4.22 -4.85 28.47
CA PHE A 32 -5.17 -5.94 28.34
C PHE A 32 -6.10 -5.64 27.16
N GLY A 33 -6.36 -6.65 26.32
CA GLY A 33 -7.27 -6.53 25.20
C GLY A 33 -6.81 -7.33 23.98
N ASP A 34 -7.69 -7.41 23.01
CA ASP A 34 -7.44 -8.07 21.73
C ASP A 34 -6.96 -7.05 20.70
N VAL A 35 -5.95 -7.41 19.92
CA VAL A 35 -5.44 -6.61 18.82
C VAL A 35 -5.71 -7.33 17.51
N TYR A 36 -6.55 -6.74 16.67
CA TYR A 36 -6.77 -7.22 15.30
C TYR A 36 -5.62 -6.78 14.41
N ILE A 37 -4.94 -7.76 13.80
CA ILE A 37 -3.79 -7.51 12.93
C ILE A 37 -4.27 -7.41 11.50
N ASN A 38 -4.02 -6.28 10.85
CA ASN A 38 -4.27 -6.07 9.43
C ASN A 38 -3.28 -6.87 8.57
N GLY A 39 -3.63 -7.06 7.30
CA GLY A 39 -2.76 -7.70 6.32
C GLY A 39 -1.39 -7.03 6.23
N MET A 40 -0.37 -7.81 5.93
CA MET A 40 1.00 -7.32 5.84
C MET A 40 1.26 -6.70 4.46
N LYS A 41 1.79 -5.47 4.43
CA LYS A 41 2.12 -4.75 3.19
C LYS A 41 2.95 -5.57 2.21
N ASN A 42 4.00 -6.23 2.69
CA ASN A 42 4.92 -6.98 1.85
C ASN A 42 4.31 -8.26 1.25
N ALA A 43 3.21 -8.76 1.82
CA ALA A 43 2.42 -9.83 1.23
C ALA A 43 1.36 -9.27 0.25
N ALA A 44 0.73 -8.16 0.59
CA ALA A 44 -0.31 -7.56 -0.25
C ALA A 44 0.22 -7.05 -1.59
N LEU A 45 1.41 -6.42 -1.63
CA LEU A 45 1.98 -5.87 -2.86
C LEU A 45 2.15 -6.90 -3.99
N PRO A 46 2.83 -8.04 -3.79
CA PRO A 46 2.95 -9.03 -4.86
C PRO A 46 1.60 -9.64 -5.25
N ILE A 47 0.65 -9.80 -4.33
CA ILE A 47 -0.70 -10.29 -4.63
C ILE A 47 -1.45 -9.29 -5.51
N ILE A 48 -1.38 -7.99 -5.21
CA ILE A 48 -2.00 -6.92 -6.00
C ILE A 48 -1.44 -6.92 -7.42
N PHE A 49 -0.13 -6.98 -7.61
CA PHE A 49 0.45 -7.01 -8.95
C PHE A 49 0.20 -8.35 -9.67
N ALA A 50 0.06 -9.46 -8.95
CA ALA A 50 -0.29 -10.75 -9.57
C ALA A 50 -1.70 -10.75 -10.20
N THR A 51 -2.60 -9.81 -9.85
CA THR A 51 -3.90 -9.68 -10.52
C THR A 51 -3.79 -9.38 -12.01
N ILE A 52 -2.67 -8.78 -12.45
CA ILE A 52 -2.37 -8.52 -13.86
C ILE A 52 -2.39 -9.82 -14.69
N LEU A 53 -1.96 -10.92 -14.08
CA LEU A 53 -1.84 -12.23 -14.74
C LEU A 53 -3.20 -12.91 -14.97
N THR A 54 -4.27 -12.46 -14.30
CA THR A 54 -5.57 -13.12 -14.37
C THR A 54 -6.42 -12.65 -15.54
N ALA A 55 -6.22 -11.40 -15.99
CA ALA A 55 -7.07 -10.69 -16.97
C ALA A 55 -8.58 -10.77 -16.63
N ASP A 56 -8.90 -10.74 -15.34
CA ASP A 56 -10.26 -10.89 -14.81
C ASP A 56 -10.40 -10.11 -13.49
N LYS A 57 -11.57 -10.20 -12.86
CA LYS A 57 -11.85 -9.61 -11.56
C LYS A 57 -11.27 -10.43 -10.42
N CYS A 58 -10.54 -9.75 -9.55
CA CYS A 58 -10.02 -10.30 -8.30
C CYS A 58 -10.56 -9.51 -7.11
N VAL A 59 -10.98 -10.19 -6.06
CA VAL A 59 -11.31 -9.58 -4.78
C VAL A 59 -10.24 -9.94 -3.77
N ILE A 60 -9.62 -8.93 -3.17
CA ILE A 60 -8.57 -9.09 -2.17
C ILE A 60 -9.08 -8.53 -0.85
N GLU A 61 -9.11 -9.38 0.17
CA GLU A 61 -9.53 -9.03 1.52
C GLU A 61 -8.33 -8.72 2.42
N ASN A 62 -8.59 -8.02 3.52
CA ASN A 62 -7.61 -7.66 4.54
C ASN A 62 -6.40 -6.88 3.98
N VAL A 63 -6.65 -5.97 3.05
CA VAL A 63 -5.63 -5.11 2.43
C VAL A 63 -5.28 -3.97 3.39
N PRO A 64 -3.99 -3.79 3.77
CA PRO A 64 -3.61 -2.72 4.70
C PRO A 64 -3.65 -1.35 4.02
N ARG A 65 -4.12 -0.32 4.74
CA ARG A 65 -4.16 1.07 4.26
C ARG A 65 -2.83 1.77 4.52
N VAL A 66 -1.87 1.56 3.64
CA VAL A 66 -0.56 2.21 3.67
C VAL A 66 -0.23 2.81 2.31
N SER A 67 0.65 3.81 2.27
CA SER A 67 0.99 4.57 1.06
C SER A 67 1.42 3.70 -0.12
N ASP A 68 2.22 2.67 0.12
CA ASP A 68 2.71 1.79 -0.95
C ASP A 68 1.56 1.01 -1.63
N ILE A 69 0.54 0.62 -0.87
CA ILE A 69 -0.66 -0.03 -1.40
C ILE A 69 -1.48 0.96 -2.25
N THR A 70 -1.68 2.19 -1.75
CA THR A 70 -2.36 3.23 -2.52
C THR A 70 -1.63 3.51 -3.83
N MET A 71 -0.30 3.63 -3.80
CA MET A 71 0.52 3.80 -5.01
C MET A 71 0.40 2.63 -5.98
N SER A 72 0.34 1.37 -5.49
CA SER A 72 0.15 0.20 -6.37
C SER A 72 -1.19 0.25 -7.10
N PHE A 73 -2.24 0.73 -6.44
CA PHE A 73 -3.55 0.92 -7.07
C PHE A 73 -3.54 2.06 -8.10
N GLU A 74 -2.79 3.14 -7.86
CA GLU A 74 -2.60 4.21 -8.83
C GLU A 74 -1.89 3.69 -10.09
N ILE A 75 -0.84 2.88 -9.93
CA ILE A 75 -0.14 2.23 -11.04
C ILE A 75 -1.12 1.38 -11.87
N LEU A 76 -1.88 0.50 -11.22
CA LEU A 76 -2.84 -0.36 -11.91
C LEU A 76 -3.91 0.43 -12.66
N ARG A 77 -4.42 1.53 -12.06
CA ARG A 77 -5.39 2.41 -12.73
C ARG A 77 -4.81 3.10 -13.95
N GLU A 78 -3.58 3.59 -13.88
CA GLU A 78 -2.90 4.20 -15.03
C GLU A 78 -2.61 3.20 -16.14
N MET A 79 -2.41 1.92 -15.79
CA MET A 79 -2.30 0.82 -16.76
C MET A 79 -3.64 0.40 -17.36
N GLY A 80 -4.77 0.92 -16.86
CA GLY A 80 -6.10 0.68 -17.39
C GLY A 80 -6.98 -0.27 -16.54
N ALA A 81 -6.48 -0.74 -15.39
CA ALA A 81 -7.28 -1.54 -14.47
C ALA A 81 -8.32 -0.71 -13.72
N SER A 82 -9.45 -1.32 -13.39
CA SER A 82 -10.43 -0.74 -12.47
C SER A 82 -10.14 -1.22 -11.06
N VAL A 83 -10.03 -0.30 -10.09
CA VAL A 83 -9.76 -0.62 -8.69
C VAL A 83 -10.78 0.07 -7.80
N ASN A 84 -11.61 -0.70 -7.13
CA ASN A 84 -12.72 -0.25 -6.30
C ASN A 84 -12.61 -0.82 -4.88
N TYR A 85 -12.78 0.03 -3.87
CA TYR A 85 -12.93 -0.42 -2.49
C TYR A 85 -14.37 -0.90 -2.28
N LEU A 86 -14.54 -2.16 -1.85
CA LEU A 86 -15.83 -2.72 -1.46
C LEU A 86 -16.15 -2.38 0.01
N ASP A 87 -15.12 -2.32 0.84
CA ASP A 87 -15.18 -1.87 2.24
C ASP A 87 -13.83 -1.26 2.67
N GLU A 88 -13.60 -1.14 4.00
CA GLU A 88 -12.38 -0.54 4.53
C GLU A 88 -11.10 -1.32 4.20
N THR A 89 -11.18 -2.64 4.03
CA THR A 89 -10.03 -3.53 3.85
C THR A 89 -10.14 -4.44 2.65
N THR A 90 -11.27 -4.42 1.94
CA THR A 90 -11.55 -5.26 0.77
C THR A 90 -11.54 -4.44 -0.50
N VAL A 91 -10.79 -4.91 -1.51
CA VAL A 91 -10.62 -4.23 -2.79
C VAL A 91 -10.93 -5.18 -3.93
N GLU A 92 -11.77 -4.73 -4.88
CA GLU A 92 -11.97 -5.38 -6.17
C GLU A 92 -11.02 -4.76 -7.20
N ILE A 93 -10.28 -5.59 -7.91
CA ILE A 93 -9.38 -5.20 -8.99
C ILE A 93 -9.82 -5.94 -10.25
N ASP A 94 -10.18 -5.19 -11.30
CA ASP A 94 -10.53 -5.73 -12.60
C ASP A 94 -9.43 -5.35 -13.61
N THR A 95 -8.75 -6.35 -14.12
CA THR A 95 -7.61 -6.20 -15.04
C THR A 95 -7.96 -6.56 -16.49
N TYR A 96 -9.24 -6.81 -16.81
CA TYR A 96 -9.69 -7.22 -18.14
C TYR A 96 -9.31 -6.20 -19.24
N ALA A 97 -9.41 -4.90 -18.93
CA ALA A 97 -9.09 -3.82 -19.86
C ALA A 97 -7.63 -3.35 -19.81
N LEU A 98 -6.78 -4.06 -19.09
CA LEU A 98 -5.40 -3.67 -18.91
C LEU A 98 -4.63 -3.80 -20.22
N VAL A 99 -4.05 -2.68 -20.68
CA VAL A 99 -3.22 -2.66 -21.89
C VAL A 99 -1.77 -2.89 -21.46
N GLY A 100 -1.24 -4.06 -21.72
CA GLY A 100 0.12 -4.42 -21.35
C GLY A 100 1.19 -3.51 -21.97
N GLY A 101 2.31 -3.34 -21.27
CA GLY A 101 3.54 -2.75 -21.82
C GLY A 101 3.78 -1.26 -21.56
N ASN A 102 2.93 -0.57 -20.81
CA ASN A 102 3.13 0.84 -20.49
C ASN A 102 3.01 1.11 -18.97
N SER A 103 3.98 0.64 -18.22
CA SER A 103 4.07 1.04 -16.80
C SER A 103 4.32 2.54 -16.65
N PRO A 104 3.57 3.24 -15.79
CA PRO A 104 3.74 4.67 -15.55
C PRO A 104 5.06 4.96 -14.83
N TYR A 105 6.10 5.26 -15.58
CA TYR A 105 7.47 5.46 -15.11
C TYR A 105 7.58 6.41 -13.91
N ASN A 106 6.81 7.48 -13.89
CA ASN A 106 6.86 8.50 -12.84
C ASN A 106 6.41 8.00 -11.47
N ILE A 107 5.48 7.03 -11.43
CA ILE A 107 4.96 6.46 -10.18
C ILE A 107 5.81 5.27 -9.76
N VAL A 108 6.19 4.43 -10.72
CA VAL A 108 7.03 3.23 -10.50
C VAL A 108 8.35 3.59 -9.82
N GLN A 109 8.99 4.71 -10.20
CA GLN A 109 10.24 5.17 -9.59
C GLN A 109 10.13 5.51 -8.09
N ARG A 110 8.95 5.89 -7.61
CA ARG A 110 8.71 6.29 -6.21
C ARG A 110 8.45 5.11 -5.29
N MET A 111 8.21 3.94 -5.86
CA MET A 111 7.79 2.77 -5.12
C MET A 111 8.91 1.72 -5.05
N ARG A 112 9.37 1.39 -3.84
CA ARG A 112 10.36 0.32 -3.63
C ARG A 112 9.86 -1.06 -4.08
N GLY A 113 8.55 -1.31 -4.00
CA GLY A 113 7.90 -2.56 -4.41
C GLY A 113 7.63 -2.69 -5.90
N SER A 114 8.05 -1.73 -6.73
CA SER A 114 7.85 -1.76 -8.19
C SER A 114 8.52 -2.95 -8.90
N THR A 115 9.49 -3.60 -8.25
CA THR A 115 10.11 -4.83 -8.74
C THR A 115 9.11 -5.99 -8.92
N TYR A 116 8.01 -6.02 -8.15
CA TYR A 116 6.95 -7.00 -8.32
C TYR A 116 6.18 -6.80 -9.62
N LEU A 117 6.00 -5.54 -10.05
CA LEU A 117 5.36 -5.20 -11.32
C LEU A 117 6.17 -5.77 -12.50
N LEU A 118 7.51 -5.66 -12.47
CA LEU A 118 8.37 -6.21 -13.50
C LEU A 118 8.14 -7.73 -13.68
N GLY A 119 7.97 -8.47 -12.59
CA GLY A 119 7.69 -9.90 -12.66
C GLY A 119 6.30 -10.24 -13.21
N ALA A 120 5.33 -9.33 -13.11
CA ALA A 120 3.98 -9.52 -13.65
C ALA A 120 3.83 -9.06 -15.11
N GLU A 121 4.74 -8.23 -15.63
CA GLU A 121 4.75 -7.74 -17.01
C GLU A 121 5.60 -8.61 -17.97
N LEU A 122 6.46 -9.50 -17.45
CA LEU A 122 7.26 -10.45 -18.22
C LEU A 122 6.46 -11.70 -18.63
#